data_d8e3fb585e9d89de28ae677443dec44c
#
_entry.id   d8e3fb585e9d89de28ae677443dec44c
#
_cell.length_a   1.000
_cell.length_b   1.000
_cell.length_c   1.000
_cell.angle_alpha   90.00
_cell.angle_beta   90.00
_cell.angle_gamma   90.00
#
_symmetry.space_group_name_H-M   'P 1'
#
loop_
_entity.id
_entity.type
_entity.pdbx_description
1 polymer ?
#
loop_
_entity_poly.entity_id
_entity_poly.type
_entity_poly.pdbx_seq_one_letter_code
_entity_poly.pdbx_strand_id
1 'polypeptide(L)'
;MADVARLAGVSHQTVSRVVNDHPNVRPQTRDNVLAAISQLAYRPNAAARTLVTRRTHTLGVISCDTDLVGPASMLYGIEQAAAGTYFVSVASLPALDHGSALDAVERLLGQGVEGIIVIAPSTSSVAALVGMPAEVPLVAVGCGTSAPLASVAVDNAGGAIAATRYLLGLGHRCVHLVGGPETSLDAQERAAGWRQGLAEAGIAAPAVITGDWSSRAGYLAGRTLAAIPEVTAVLCVNDQMALGVIRAMSEAGRPVPSDVSVVGFDDIPEAEFFGPPLTTVRQDFPELGRRALRLLVLKIAGGLADGPQPPVGTELVVRASAAPPRA
;
A
#
# COMPACT_ATOMS: atom_id res chain seq x y z
N MET A 1 -18.04 -35.79 2.31
CA MET A 1 -18.54 -35.92 3.69
C MET A 1 -19.10 -37.32 4.00
N ALA A 2 -19.96 -37.93 3.17
CA ALA A 2 -20.52 -39.26 3.44
C ALA A 2 -19.46 -40.34 3.66
N ASP A 3 -18.41 -40.37 2.86
CA ASP A 3 -17.34 -41.35 2.96
C ASP A 3 -16.47 -41.12 4.23
N VAL A 4 -16.24 -39.84 4.59
CA VAL A 4 -15.59 -39.47 5.87
C VAL A 4 -16.41 -39.96 7.07
N ALA A 5 -17.72 -39.76 7.04
CA ALA A 5 -18.62 -40.19 8.08
C ALA A 5 -18.61 -41.72 8.25
N ARG A 6 -18.61 -42.45 7.13
CA ARG A 6 -18.53 -43.91 7.09
C ARG A 6 -17.21 -44.42 7.66
N LEU A 7 -16.08 -43.82 7.22
CA LEU A 7 -14.75 -44.22 7.67
C LEU A 7 -14.50 -43.91 9.14
N ALA A 8 -14.96 -42.76 9.61
CA ALA A 8 -14.83 -42.34 11.02
C ALA A 8 -15.87 -42.97 11.97
N GLY A 9 -16.85 -43.75 11.46
CA GLY A 9 -17.91 -44.40 12.26
C GLY A 9 -18.85 -43.39 12.94
N VAL A 10 -19.12 -42.23 12.31
CA VAL A 10 -19.94 -41.16 12.88
C VAL A 10 -21.00 -40.67 11.89
N SER A 11 -21.95 -39.86 12.39
CA SER A 11 -22.98 -39.25 11.52
C SER A 11 -22.36 -38.15 10.66
N HIS A 12 -22.97 -37.87 9.49
CA HIS A 12 -22.64 -36.74 8.64
C HIS A 12 -22.65 -35.40 9.39
N GLN A 13 -23.58 -35.24 10.33
CA GLN A 13 -23.70 -34.08 11.19
C GLN A 13 -22.50 -33.93 12.16
N THR A 14 -21.95 -35.05 12.64
CA THR A 14 -20.75 -35.06 13.49
C THR A 14 -19.52 -34.64 12.67
N VAL A 15 -19.37 -35.14 11.44
CA VAL A 15 -18.31 -34.69 10.52
C VAL A 15 -18.43 -33.18 10.28
N SER A 16 -19.63 -32.66 9.99
CA SER A 16 -19.87 -31.23 9.80
C SER A 16 -19.47 -30.42 11.04
N ARG A 17 -19.79 -30.90 12.26
CA ARG A 17 -19.37 -30.22 13.50
C ARG A 17 -17.86 -30.18 13.67
N VAL A 18 -17.15 -31.28 13.35
CA VAL A 18 -15.68 -31.31 13.40
C VAL A 18 -15.06 -30.37 12.39
N VAL A 19 -15.53 -30.39 11.13
CA VAL A 19 -15.06 -29.52 10.04
C VAL A 19 -15.26 -28.03 10.36
N ASN A 20 -16.33 -27.69 11.10
CA ASN A 20 -16.65 -26.32 11.52
C ASN A 20 -16.17 -26.00 12.95
N ASP A 21 -15.27 -26.79 13.49
CA ASP A 21 -14.63 -26.60 14.81
C ASP A 21 -15.61 -26.39 15.97
N HIS A 22 -16.75 -27.08 15.94
CA HIS A 22 -17.78 -26.94 16.97
C HIS A 22 -17.24 -27.42 18.34
N PRO A 23 -17.42 -26.65 19.44
CA PRO A 23 -16.85 -26.96 20.74
C PRO A 23 -17.38 -28.26 21.36
N ASN A 24 -18.61 -28.65 21.05
CA ASN A 24 -19.29 -29.78 21.64
C ASN A 24 -19.03 -31.10 20.88
N VAL A 25 -17.76 -31.39 20.52
CA VAL A 25 -17.35 -32.70 19.96
C VAL A 25 -16.29 -33.29 20.86
N ARG A 26 -16.47 -34.57 21.25
CA ARG A 26 -15.52 -35.29 22.08
C ARG A 26 -14.15 -35.35 21.38
N PRO A 27 -13.02 -35.18 22.10
CA PRO A 27 -11.68 -35.19 21.49
C PRO A 27 -11.41 -36.44 20.64
N GLN A 28 -11.69 -37.62 21.13
CA GLN A 28 -11.51 -38.88 20.41
C GLN A 28 -12.32 -38.91 19.08
N THR A 29 -13.53 -38.37 19.08
CA THR A 29 -14.38 -38.31 17.87
C THR A 29 -13.79 -37.32 16.86
N ARG A 30 -13.24 -36.21 17.34
CA ARG A 30 -12.55 -35.21 16.51
C ARG A 30 -11.34 -35.83 15.82
N ASP A 31 -10.50 -36.56 16.58
CA ASP A 31 -9.30 -37.20 16.05
C ASP A 31 -9.63 -38.26 14.99
N ASN A 32 -10.64 -39.10 15.23
CA ASN A 32 -11.09 -40.09 14.27
C ASN A 32 -11.59 -39.46 12.95
N VAL A 33 -12.32 -38.35 13.04
CA VAL A 33 -12.82 -37.62 11.84
C VAL A 33 -11.66 -36.96 11.11
N LEU A 34 -10.73 -36.34 11.79
CA LEU A 34 -9.55 -35.72 11.18
C LEU A 34 -8.66 -36.76 10.49
N ALA A 35 -8.46 -37.93 11.09
CA ALA A 35 -7.76 -39.06 10.48
C ALA A 35 -8.44 -39.54 9.19
N ALA A 36 -9.76 -39.69 9.22
CA ALA A 36 -10.55 -40.08 8.04
C ALA A 36 -10.49 -39.01 6.93
N ILE A 37 -10.55 -37.71 7.29
CA ILE A 37 -10.36 -36.60 6.33
C ILE A 37 -9.00 -36.69 5.64
N SER A 38 -7.93 -36.92 6.43
CA SER A 38 -6.57 -37.04 5.91
C SER A 38 -6.44 -38.26 4.98
N GLN A 39 -6.94 -39.42 5.42
CA GLN A 39 -6.85 -40.67 4.65
C GLN A 39 -7.59 -40.60 3.32
N LEU A 40 -8.74 -39.91 3.27
CA LEU A 40 -9.54 -39.75 2.05
C LEU A 40 -9.13 -38.52 1.24
N ALA A 41 -8.10 -37.77 1.65
CA ALA A 41 -7.75 -36.48 1.07
C ALA A 41 -8.99 -35.57 0.88
N TYR A 42 -9.96 -35.70 1.81
CA TYR A 42 -11.20 -34.97 1.70
C TYR A 42 -11.00 -33.49 1.94
N ARG A 43 -11.41 -32.68 0.95
CA ARG A 43 -11.45 -31.21 1.09
C ARG A 43 -12.90 -30.79 1.31
N PRO A 44 -13.20 -30.05 2.42
CA PRO A 44 -14.51 -29.47 2.62
C PRO A 44 -14.92 -28.61 1.43
N ASN A 45 -16.13 -28.80 0.92
CA ASN A 45 -16.64 -28.00 -0.18
C ASN A 45 -16.97 -26.58 0.35
N ALA A 46 -16.22 -25.57 -0.10
CA ALA A 46 -16.41 -24.18 0.28
C ALA A 46 -17.82 -23.68 -0.09
N ALA A 47 -18.35 -24.07 -1.25
CA ALA A 47 -19.69 -23.67 -1.67
C ALA A 47 -20.79 -24.23 -0.73
N ALA A 48 -20.65 -25.48 -0.27
CA ALA A 48 -21.57 -26.07 0.70
C ALA A 48 -21.48 -25.38 2.08
N ARG A 49 -20.27 -24.93 2.48
CA ARG A 49 -20.06 -24.15 3.70
C ARG A 49 -20.72 -22.78 3.60
N THR A 50 -20.56 -22.10 2.48
CA THR A 50 -21.17 -20.80 2.18
C THR A 50 -22.70 -20.87 2.26
N LEU A 51 -23.33 -21.93 1.73
CA LEU A 51 -24.77 -22.13 1.81
C LEU A 51 -25.29 -22.23 3.26
N VAL A 52 -24.50 -22.82 4.16
CA VAL A 52 -24.88 -23.00 5.56
C VAL A 52 -24.56 -21.75 6.39
N THR A 53 -23.40 -21.15 6.20
CA THR A 53 -22.93 -20.01 7.00
C THR A 53 -23.38 -18.67 6.46
N ARG A 54 -23.80 -18.60 5.20
CA ARG A 54 -24.04 -17.39 4.40
C ARG A 54 -22.81 -16.47 4.32
N ARG A 55 -21.61 -17.05 4.53
CA ARG A 55 -20.34 -16.32 4.48
C ARG A 55 -19.38 -17.03 3.55
N THR A 56 -18.80 -16.28 2.64
CA THR A 56 -17.80 -16.78 1.69
C THR A 56 -16.37 -16.73 2.23
N HIS A 57 -16.14 -15.89 3.24
CA HIS A 57 -14.81 -15.51 3.70
C HIS A 57 -13.91 -15.05 2.56
N THR A 58 -14.48 -14.34 1.59
CA THR A 58 -13.77 -13.78 0.45
C THR A 58 -13.93 -12.27 0.44
N LEU A 59 -12.83 -11.55 0.30
CA LEU A 59 -12.79 -10.10 0.12
C LEU A 59 -12.36 -9.77 -1.30
N GLY A 60 -12.88 -8.68 -1.84
CA GLY A 60 -12.43 -8.11 -3.10
C GLY A 60 -11.35 -7.06 -2.86
N VAL A 61 -10.38 -6.97 -3.78
CA VAL A 61 -9.47 -5.82 -3.88
C VAL A 61 -9.51 -5.31 -5.31
N ILE A 62 -9.79 -4.03 -5.48
CA ILE A 62 -9.67 -3.33 -6.75
C ILE A 62 -8.40 -2.50 -6.70
N SER A 63 -7.52 -2.66 -7.68
CA SER A 63 -6.26 -1.92 -7.78
C SER A 63 -5.98 -1.51 -9.21
N CYS A 64 -5.31 -0.38 -9.39
CA CYS A 64 -4.68 0.01 -10.65
C CYS A 64 -3.17 0.20 -10.43
N ASP A 65 -2.41 0.32 -11.52
CA ASP A 65 -0.96 0.59 -11.48
C ASP A 65 -0.17 -0.40 -10.59
N THR A 66 -0.53 -1.69 -10.63
CA THR A 66 0.09 -2.74 -9.80
C THR A 66 1.53 -3.06 -10.17
N ASP A 67 2.08 -2.45 -11.21
CA ASP A 67 3.50 -2.43 -11.57
C ASP A 67 4.30 -1.38 -10.76
N LEU A 68 3.62 -0.42 -10.12
CA LEU A 68 4.24 0.54 -9.21
C LEU A 68 4.39 -0.06 -7.80
N VAL A 69 5.49 0.31 -7.11
CA VAL A 69 5.82 -0.21 -5.78
C VAL A 69 4.74 0.09 -4.74
N GLY A 70 4.19 1.31 -4.71
CA GLY A 70 3.17 1.71 -3.74
C GLY A 70 1.93 0.81 -3.80
N PRO A 71 1.18 0.79 -4.92
CA PRO A 71 -0.01 -0.06 -5.09
C PRO A 71 0.28 -1.56 -4.88
N ALA A 72 1.40 -2.08 -5.40
CA ALA A 72 1.79 -3.47 -5.21
C ALA A 72 2.04 -3.80 -3.73
N SER A 73 2.73 -2.93 -3.00
CA SER A 73 3.02 -3.10 -1.57
C SER A 73 1.76 -2.97 -0.70
N MET A 74 0.83 -2.07 -1.06
CA MET A 74 -0.48 -1.97 -0.41
C MET A 74 -1.28 -3.27 -0.59
N LEU A 75 -1.35 -3.79 -1.82
CA LEU A 75 -2.02 -5.06 -2.12
C LEU A 75 -1.39 -6.19 -1.30
N TYR A 76 -0.07 -6.33 -1.32
CA TYR A 76 0.64 -7.34 -0.54
C TYR A 76 0.34 -7.23 0.97
N GLY A 77 0.34 -6.01 1.52
CA GLY A 77 0.00 -5.77 2.93
C GLY A 77 -1.42 -6.22 3.29
N ILE A 78 -2.40 -5.99 2.38
CA ILE A 78 -3.78 -6.43 2.54
C ILE A 78 -3.85 -7.96 2.50
N GLU A 79 -3.19 -8.62 1.54
CA GLU A 79 -3.17 -10.08 1.42
C GLU A 79 -2.54 -10.74 2.65
N GLN A 80 -1.42 -10.20 3.16
CA GLN A 80 -0.79 -10.69 4.38
C GLN A 80 -1.71 -10.54 5.61
N ALA A 81 -2.43 -9.42 5.71
CA ALA A 81 -3.37 -9.21 6.80
C ALA A 81 -4.58 -10.15 6.73
N ALA A 82 -5.05 -10.49 5.53
CA ALA A 82 -6.17 -11.39 5.29
C ALA A 82 -5.80 -12.87 5.46
N ALA A 83 -4.51 -13.22 5.40
CA ALA A 83 -4.03 -14.59 5.40
C ALA A 83 -4.58 -15.40 6.59
N GLY A 84 -5.09 -16.59 6.30
CA GLY A 84 -5.69 -17.49 7.30
C GLY A 84 -7.13 -17.14 7.74
N THR A 85 -7.66 -15.96 7.38
CA THR A 85 -9.03 -15.53 7.75
C THR A 85 -9.92 -15.35 6.54
N TYR A 86 -9.40 -14.72 5.49
CA TYR A 86 -10.12 -14.43 4.25
C TYR A 86 -9.32 -14.86 3.02
N PHE A 87 -10.03 -15.23 1.97
CA PHE A 87 -9.49 -15.27 0.61
C PHE A 87 -9.57 -13.88 0.01
N VAL A 88 -8.59 -13.50 -0.80
CA VAL A 88 -8.57 -12.22 -1.50
C VAL A 88 -8.74 -12.47 -3.01
N SER A 89 -9.76 -11.85 -3.60
CA SER A 89 -9.98 -11.83 -5.04
C SER A 89 -9.58 -10.45 -5.57
N VAL A 90 -8.66 -10.39 -6.51
CA VAL A 90 -8.10 -9.13 -7.02
C VAL A 90 -8.65 -8.81 -8.40
N ALA A 91 -9.12 -7.59 -8.58
CA ALA A 91 -9.46 -7.00 -9.87
C ALA A 91 -8.44 -5.91 -10.19
N SER A 92 -7.42 -6.25 -11.00
CA SER A 92 -6.45 -5.28 -11.51
C SER A 92 -7.02 -4.60 -12.75
N LEU A 93 -6.97 -3.26 -12.76
CA LEU A 93 -7.49 -2.43 -13.84
C LEU A 93 -6.35 -1.59 -14.44
N PRO A 94 -6.35 -1.34 -15.75
CA PRO A 94 -5.37 -0.44 -16.37
C PRO A 94 -5.53 1.01 -15.91
N ALA A 95 -6.76 1.42 -15.58
CA ALA A 95 -7.09 2.70 -14.98
C ALA A 95 -8.39 2.55 -14.17
N LEU A 96 -8.54 3.35 -13.13
CA LEU A 96 -9.73 3.35 -12.29
C LEU A 96 -10.57 4.59 -12.63
N ASP A 97 -11.52 4.43 -13.54
CA ASP A 97 -12.62 5.36 -13.78
C ASP A 97 -13.93 4.79 -13.22
N HIS A 98 -15.02 5.59 -13.26
CA HIS A 98 -16.30 5.20 -12.66
C HIS A 98 -16.89 3.94 -13.30
N GLY A 99 -16.80 3.79 -14.62
CA GLY A 99 -17.33 2.64 -15.35
C GLY A 99 -16.56 1.36 -15.03
N SER A 100 -15.24 1.41 -15.15
CA SER A 100 -14.36 0.27 -14.85
C SER A 100 -14.43 -0.15 -13.38
N ALA A 101 -14.64 0.82 -12.47
CA ALA A 101 -14.86 0.55 -11.05
C ALA A 101 -16.17 -0.20 -10.80
N LEU A 102 -17.30 0.23 -11.42
CA LEU A 102 -18.58 -0.45 -11.33
C LEU A 102 -18.50 -1.89 -11.87
N ASP A 103 -17.93 -2.08 -13.06
CA ASP A 103 -17.77 -3.40 -13.66
C ASP A 103 -16.91 -4.34 -12.77
N ALA A 104 -15.87 -3.79 -12.12
CA ALA A 104 -15.05 -4.55 -11.19
C ALA A 104 -15.82 -4.92 -9.92
N VAL A 105 -16.62 -4.01 -9.38
CA VAL A 105 -17.49 -4.27 -8.22
C VAL A 105 -18.49 -5.37 -8.57
N GLU A 106 -19.22 -5.26 -9.68
CA GLU A 106 -20.21 -6.26 -10.11
C GLU A 106 -19.56 -7.64 -10.29
N ARG A 107 -18.39 -7.70 -10.92
CA ARG A 107 -17.63 -8.93 -11.11
C ARG A 107 -17.21 -9.58 -9.79
N LEU A 108 -16.73 -8.79 -8.83
CA LEU A 108 -16.36 -9.27 -7.50
C LEU A 108 -17.60 -9.73 -6.71
N LEU A 109 -18.72 -9.00 -6.83
CA LEU A 109 -20.00 -9.41 -6.25
C LEU A 109 -20.48 -10.75 -6.79
N GLY A 110 -20.35 -10.97 -8.10
CA GLY A 110 -20.64 -12.26 -8.73
C GLY A 110 -19.80 -13.42 -8.17
N GLN A 111 -18.64 -13.13 -7.58
CA GLN A 111 -17.80 -14.10 -6.86
C GLN A 111 -18.20 -14.26 -5.38
N GLY A 112 -19.17 -13.48 -4.90
CA GLY A 112 -19.67 -13.53 -3.54
C GLY A 112 -18.73 -12.89 -2.50
N VAL A 113 -17.98 -11.85 -2.84
CA VAL A 113 -17.16 -11.14 -1.85
C VAL A 113 -18.03 -10.49 -0.78
N GLU A 114 -17.55 -10.49 0.47
CA GLU A 114 -18.27 -9.92 1.62
C GLU A 114 -18.05 -8.41 1.75
N GLY A 115 -17.01 -7.89 1.11
CA GLY A 115 -16.65 -6.47 1.06
C GLY A 115 -15.46 -6.25 0.15
N ILE A 116 -15.19 -5.00 -0.18
CA ILE A 116 -14.17 -4.63 -1.16
C ILE A 116 -13.24 -3.53 -0.60
N ILE A 117 -11.94 -3.70 -0.78
CA ILE A 117 -10.93 -2.66 -0.58
C ILE A 117 -10.54 -2.10 -1.94
N VAL A 118 -10.52 -0.77 -2.09
CA VAL A 118 -10.11 -0.12 -3.33
C VAL A 118 -8.82 0.67 -3.08
N ILE A 119 -7.76 0.33 -3.80
CA ILE A 119 -6.50 1.08 -3.81
C ILE A 119 -6.68 2.22 -4.82
N ALA A 120 -6.79 3.46 -4.30
CA ALA A 120 -7.16 4.65 -5.07
C ALA A 120 -6.12 5.78 -4.89
N PRO A 121 -4.91 5.66 -5.49
CA PRO A 121 -3.81 6.58 -5.24
C PRO A 121 -3.87 7.87 -6.05
N SER A 122 -4.92 8.09 -6.84
CA SER A 122 -5.06 9.25 -7.72
C SER A 122 -6.39 9.98 -7.56
N THR A 123 -6.42 11.24 -7.98
CA THR A 123 -7.63 12.05 -7.97
C THR A 123 -8.76 11.46 -8.81
N SER A 124 -8.44 10.86 -9.96
CA SER A 124 -9.41 10.15 -10.81
C SER A 124 -9.95 8.89 -10.14
N SER A 125 -9.08 8.12 -9.45
CA SER A 125 -9.50 6.93 -8.70
C SER A 125 -10.46 7.27 -7.56
N VAL A 126 -10.20 8.36 -6.82
CA VAL A 126 -11.12 8.83 -5.77
C VAL A 126 -12.44 9.31 -6.36
N ALA A 127 -12.39 10.05 -7.48
CA ALA A 127 -13.61 10.48 -8.19
C ALA A 127 -14.46 9.29 -8.67
N ALA A 128 -13.82 8.19 -9.09
CA ALA A 128 -14.49 6.96 -9.50
C ALA A 128 -15.28 6.30 -8.36
N LEU A 129 -14.92 6.54 -7.10
CA LEU A 129 -15.61 5.98 -5.93
C LEU A 129 -16.87 6.78 -5.53
N VAL A 130 -17.08 7.98 -6.09
CA VAL A 130 -18.27 8.77 -5.80
C VAL A 130 -19.49 8.11 -6.46
N GLY A 131 -20.54 7.86 -5.67
CA GLY A 131 -21.77 7.22 -6.16
C GLY A 131 -21.68 5.71 -6.33
N MET A 132 -20.67 5.04 -5.77
CA MET A 132 -20.61 3.56 -5.72
C MET A 132 -21.81 3.00 -4.94
N PRO A 133 -22.33 1.83 -5.35
CA PRO A 133 -23.47 1.18 -4.68
C PRO A 133 -23.19 0.96 -3.19
N ALA A 134 -24.09 1.41 -2.32
CA ALA A 134 -24.00 1.24 -0.86
C ALA A 134 -24.24 -0.21 -0.41
N GLU A 135 -24.61 -1.08 -1.32
CA GLU A 135 -24.99 -2.48 -1.05
C GLU A 135 -23.80 -3.34 -0.59
N VAL A 136 -22.57 -2.89 -0.87
CA VAL A 136 -21.33 -3.59 -0.50
C VAL A 136 -20.47 -2.71 0.40
N PRO A 137 -19.97 -3.26 1.52
CA PRO A 137 -18.98 -2.58 2.32
C PRO A 137 -17.73 -2.25 1.49
N LEU A 138 -17.45 -0.95 1.31
CA LEU A 138 -16.28 -0.45 0.58
C LEU A 138 -15.36 0.32 1.53
N VAL A 139 -14.05 0.09 1.42
CA VAL A 139 -12.98 0.82 2.11
C VAL A 139 -11.95 1.26 1.08
N ALA A 140 -11.50 2.51 1.15
CA ALA A 140 -10.48 3.02 0.25
C ALA A 140 -9.11 3.08 0.94
N VAL A 141 -8.04 2.88 0.16
CA VAL A 141 -6.64 2.93 0.61
C VAL A 141 -5.85 3.84 -0.31
N GLY A 142 -4.99 4.70 0.27
CA GLY A 142 -4.11 5.59 -0.50
C GLY A 142 -4.81 6.80 -1.10
N CYS A 143 -6.03 7.12 -0.65
CA CYS A 143 -6.83 8.23 -1.19
C CYS A 143 -6.73 9.54 -0.40
N GLY A 144 -5.69 9.69 0.42
CA GLY A 144 -5.49 10.90 1.24
C GLY A 144 -6.65 11.17 2.20
N THR A 145 -6.84 12.44 2.56
CA THR A 145 -7.86 12.88 3.53
C THR A 145 -9.23 13.19 2.91
N SER A 146 -9.38 13.10 1.60
CA SER A 146 -10.57 13.56 0.85
C SER A 146 -11.50 12.43 0.38
N ALA A 147 -11.34 11.21 0.90
CA ALA A 147 -12.15 10.07 0.46
C ALA A 147 -13.62 10.21 0.88
N PRO A 148 -14.55 9.88 -0.02
CA PRO A 148 -15.98 9.84 0.31
C PRO A 148 -16.39 8.60 1.12
N LEU A 149 -15.46 7.67 1.34
CA LEU A 149 -15.63 6.38 2.02
C LEU A 149 -14.75 6.29 3.27
N ALA A 150 -15.01 5.28 4.10
CA ALA A 150 -14.05 4.88 5.13
C ALA A 150 -12.69 4.58 4.47
N SER A 151 -11.64 5.24 4.94
CA SER A 151 -10.34 5.16 4.27
C SER A 151 -9.17 5.22 5.24
N VAL A 152 -8.05 4.67 4.80
CA VAL A 152 -6.76 4.79 5.47
C VAL A 152 -5.66 5.08 4.45
N ALA A 153 -4.71 5.94 4.80
CA ALA A 153 -3.57 6.32 3.98
C ALA A 153 -2.28 6.32 4.81
N VAL A 154 -1.15 6.47 4.14
CA VAL A 154 0.14 6.72 4.78
C VAL A 154 0.28 8.21 5.05
N ASP A 155 1.03 8.60 6.08
CA ASP A 155 1.41 9.99 6.35
C ASP A 155 2.53 10.45 5.40
N ASN A 156 2.15 10.66 4.14
CA ASN A 156 3.06 11.12 3.09
C ASN A 156 3.63 12.51 3.39
N ALA A 157 2.79 13.41 3.89
CA ALA A 157 3.20 14.77 4.22
C ALA A 157 4.20 14.79 5.38
N GLY A 158 3.91 14.06 6.47
CA GLY A 158 4.80 13.95 7.62
C GLY A 158 6.17 13.35 7.25
N GLY A 159 6.18 12.32 6.42
CA GLY A 159 7.43 11.74 5.90
C GLY A 159 8.26 12.73 5.10
N ALA A 160 7.64 13.48 4.20
CA ALA A 160 8.33 14.50 3.39
C ALA A 160 8.82 15.69 4.25
N ILE A 161 8.05 16.10 5.27
CA ILE A 161 8.48 17.09 6.26
C ILE A 161 9.75 16.60 6.97
N ALA A 162 9.74 15.35 7.46
CA ALA A 162 10.86 14.77 8.18
C ALA A 162 12.13 14.70 7.31
N ALA A 163 12.01 14.25 6.06
CA ALA A 163 13.12 14.21 5.10
C ALA A 163 13.67 15.61 4.77
N THR A 164 12.79 16.59 4.58
CA THR A 164 13.20 17.98 4.31
C THR A 164 13.91 18.60 5.51
N ARG A 165 13.35 18.46 6.72
CA ARG A 165 13.98 18.95 7.95
C ARG A 165 15.33 18.28 8.21
N TYR A 166 15.47 16.98 7.90
CA TYR A 166 16.72 16.27 8.04
C TYR A 166 17.80 16.87 7.13
N LEU A 167 17.52 17.10 5.84
CA LEU A 167 18.46 17.72 4.91
C LEU A 167 18.82 19.15 5.33
N LEU A 168 17.86 19.96 5.72
CA LEU A 168 18.13 21.32 6.23
C LEU A 168 18.96 21.26 7.52
N GLY A 169 18.70 20.30 8.41
CA GLY A 169 19.48 20.08 9.63
C GLY A 169 20.93 19.68 9.39
N LEU A 170 21.26 19.09 8.24
CA LEU A 170 22.63 18.85 7.80
C LEU A 170 23.35 20.14 7.34
N GLY A 171 22.65 21.27 7.20
CA GLY A 171 23.19 22.56 6.80
C GLY A 171 22.97 22.91 5.33
N HIS A 172 22.16 22.15 4.58
CA HIS A 172 21.78 22.54 3.23
C HIS A 172 20.92 23.80 3.24
N ARG A 173 21.21 24.75 2.35
CA ARG A 173 20.50 26.02 2.25
C ARG A 173 19.11 25.88 1.63
N CYS A 174 18.91 24.85 0.83
CA CYS A 174 17.65 24.55 0.15
C CYS A 174 17.60 23.06 -0.19
N VAL A 175 16.38 22.52 -0.32
CA VAL A 175 16.13 21.16 -0.78
C VAL A 175 15.30 21.24 -2.06
N HIS A 176 15.78 20.65 -3.14
CA HIS A 176 15.05 20.54 -4.41
C HIS A 176 14.19 19.29 -4.40
N LEU A 177 13.03 19.33 -5.07
CA LEU A 177 12.11 18.20 -5.16
C LEU A 177 12.04 17.65 -6.58
N VAL A 178 12.28 16.34 -6.70
CA VAL A 178 11.87 15.55 -7.86
C VAL A 178 10.53 14.92 -7.50
N GLY A 179 9.45 15.52 -8.05
CA GLY A 179 8.05 15.18 -7.78
C GLY A 179 7.55 14.03 -8.66
N GLY A 180 6.38 13.48 -8.32
CA GLY A 180 5.65 12.51 -9.12
C GLY A 180 4.56 13.16 -9.99
N PRO A 181 3.72 12.34 -10.65
CA PRO A 181 2.60 12.84 -11.46
C PRO A 181 1.65 13.73 -10.64
N GLU A 182 1.20 14.81 -11.25
CA GLU A 182 0.29 15.77 -10.60
C GLU A 182 -1.06 15.18 -10.21
N THR A 183 -1.48 14.10 -10.87
CA THR A 183 -2.72 13.38 -10.57
C THR A 183 -2.57 12.44 -9.35
N SER A 184 -1.35 12.13 -8.92
CA SER A 184 -1.11 11.25 -7.77
C SER A 184 -1.30 12.01 -6.46
N LEU A 185 -2.14 11.47 -5.58
CA LEU A 185 -2.38 12.03 -4.25
C LEU A 185 -1.15 11.91 -3.35
N ASP A 186 -0.44 10.78 -3.41
CA ASP A 186 0.80 10.58 -2.66
C ASP A 186 1.86 11.61 -3.07
N ALA A 187 2.03 11.86 -4.38
CA ALA A 187 2.97 12.87 -4.88
C ALA A 187 2.60 14.28 -4.44
N GLN A 188 1.31 14.61 -4.47
CA GLN A 188 0.80 15.91 -4.00
C GLN A 188 1.07 16.11 -2.50
N GLU A 189 0.78 15.10 -1.68
CA GLU A 189 0.99 15.15 -0.23
C GLU A 189 2.48 15.25 0.12
N ARG A 190 3.36 14.46 -0.55
CA ARG A 190 4.82 14.54 -0.39
C ARG A 190 5.35 15.92 -0.80
N ALA A 191 4.86 16.49 -1.91
CA ALA A 191 5.21 17.84 -2.32
C ALA A 191 4.70 18.92 -1.35
N ALA A 192 3.51 18.75 -0.78
CA ALA A 192 2.98 19.65 0.24
C ALA A 192 3.82 19.62 1.52
N GLY A 193 4.20 18.41 1.99
CA GLY A 193 5.07 18.25 3.16
C GLY A 193 6.46 18.85 2.95
N TRP A 194 7.06 18.66 1.78
CA TRP A 194 8.32 19.31 1.40
C TRP A 194 8.21 20.83 1.42
N ARG A 195 7.15 21.42 0.83
CA ARG A 195 6.93 22.88 0.88
C ARG A 195 6.77 23.37 2.31
N GLN A 196 6.04 22.63 3.13
CA GLN A 196 5.86 22.97 4.54
C GLN A 196 7.20 22.95 5.28
N GLY A 197 8.03 21.91 5.10
CA GLY A 197 9.34 21.81 5.73
C GLY A 197 10.30 22.96 5.35
N LEU A 198 10.25 23.43 4.09
CA LEU A 198 10.99 24.63 3.65
C LEU A 198 10.42 25.92 4.27
N ALA A 199 9.10 26.07 4.27
CA ALA A 199 8.43 27.27 4.80
C ALA A 199 8.69 27.47 6.29
N GLU A 200 8.72 26.39 7.07
CA GLU A 200 9.10 26.42 8.50
C GLU A 200 10.53 26.95 8.74
N ALA A 201 11.41 26.75 7.78
CA ALA A 201 12.78 27.30 7.79
C ALA A 201 12.89 28.68 7.13
N GLY A 202 11.79 29.27 6.67
CA GLY A 202 11.77 30.57 5.99
C GLY A 202 12.36 30.52 4.55
N ILE A 203 12.38 29.34 3.94
CA ILE A 203 12.98 29.11 2.61
C ILE A 203 11.88 29.05 1.57
N ALA A 204 12.01 29.84 0.48
CA ALA A 204 11.11 29.77 -0.65
C ALA A 204 11.31 28.44 -1.40
N ALA A 205 10.21 27.74 -1.66
CA ALA A 205 10.25 26.45 -2.36
C ALA A 205 10.64 26.67 -3.84
N PRO A 206 11.69 25.97 -4.35
CA PRO A 206 12.01 25.95 -5.76
C PRO A 206 10.90 25.34 -6.62
N ALA A 207 11.02 25.46 -7.93
CA ALA A 207 10.15 24.75 -8.85
C ALA A 207 10.33 23.22 -8.71
N VAL A 208 9.21 22.50 -8.68
CA VAL A 208 9.23 21.02 -8.67
C VAL A 208 9.57 20.53 -10.07
N ILE A 209 10.47 19.54 -10.17
CA ILE A 209 10.69 18.81 -11.42
C ILE A 209 9.78 17.58 -11.38
N THR A 210 8.72 17.57 -12.20
CA THR A 210 7.75 16.48 -12.23
C THR A 210 8.30 15.25 -12.94
N GLY A 211 8.16 14.08 -12.31
CA GLY A 211 8.47 12.76 -12.85
C GLY A 211 7.22 11.88 -12.99
N ASP A 212 7.45 10.60 -13.30
CA ASP A 212 6.43 9.58 -13.56
C ASP A 212 6.65 8.30 -12.73
N TRP A 213 7.33 8.42 -11.60
CA TRP A 213 7.77 7.33 -10.72
C TRP A 213 8.95 6.50 -11.22
N SER A 214 9.33 6.60 -12.51
CA SER A 214 10.38 5.78 -13.09
C SER A 214 11.79 6.31 -12.77
N SER A 215 12.76 5.40 -12.72
CA SER A 215 14.19 5.77 -12.62
C SER A 215 14.64 6.61 -13.82
N ARG A 216 14.00 6.45 -14.99
CA ARG A 216 14.26 7.26 -16.18
C ARG A 216 13.89 8.73 -15.95
N ALA A 217 12.68 8.99 -15.40
CA ALA A 217 12.27 10.36 -15.07
C ALA A 217 13.20 10.98 -14.02
N GLY A 218 13.56 10.20 -13.00
CA GLY A 218 14.56 10.61 -12.01
C GLY A 218 15.90 10.96 -12.63
N TYR A 219 16.37 10.18 -13.60
CA TYR A 219 17.61 10.46 -14.34
C TYR A 219 17.55 11.78 -15.13
N LEU A 220 16.46 12.02 -15.85
CA LEU A 220 16.27 13.26 -16.60
C LEU A 220 16.20 14.48 -15.66
N ALA A 221 15.47 14.37 -14.55
CA ALA A 221 15.42 15.40 -13.51
C ALA A 221 16.81 15.64 -12.90
N GLY A 222 17.55 14.58 -12.61
CA GLY A 222 18.91 14.63 -12.09
C GLY A 222 19.87 15.36 -13.02
N ARG A 223 19.78 15.14 -14.34
CA ARG A 223 20.57 15.89 -15.32
C ARG A 223 20.28 17.38 -15.30
N THR A 224 19.00 17.76 -15.15
CA THR A 224 18.59 19.16 -15.03
C THR A 224 19.18 19.79 -13.75
N LEU A 225 19.06 19.09 -12.61
CA LEU A 225 19.59 19.55 -11.32
C LEU A 225 21.12 19.58 -11.29
N ALA A 226 21.80 18.64 -11.95
CA ALA A 226 23.26 18.60 -12.01
C ALA A 226 23.88 19.82 -12.73
N ALA A 227 23.12 20.47 -13.61
CA ALA A 227 23.54 21.69 -14.30
C ALA A 227 23.43 22.95 -13.42
N ILE A 228 22.87 22.85 -12.22
CA ILE A 228 22.67 23.96 -11.27
C ILE A 228 23.71 23.81 -10.15
N PRO A 229 24.77 24.61 -10.09
CA PRO A 229 25.86 24.46 -9.10
C PRO A 229 25.37 24.56 -7.65
N GLU A 230 24.33 25.36 -7.38
CA GLU A 230 23.77 25.65 -6.06
C GLU A 230 22.97 24.48 -5.49
N VAL A 231 22.62 23.48 -6.30
CA VAL A 231 21.89 22.30 -5.86
C VAL A 231 22.81 21.41 -5.04
N THR A 232 22.57 21.31 -3.74
CA THR A 232 23.33 20.44 -2.82
C THR A 232 22.47 19.39 -2.13
N ALA A 233 21.13 19.50 -2.21
CA ALA A 233 20.20 18.52 -1.63
C ALA A 233 18.98 18.30 -2.52
N VAL A 234 18.63 17.04 -2.71
CA VAL A 234 17.50 16.59 -3.53
C VAL A 234 16.66 15.60 -2.72
N LEU A 235 15.36 15.87 -2.58
CA LEU A 235 14.37 14.92 -2.16
C LEU A 235 13.67 14.35 -3.40
N CYS A 236 13.63 13.04 -3.53
CA CYS A 236 12.86 12.34 -4.56
C CYS A 236 11.63 11.72 -3.93
N VAL A 237 10.47 11.84 -4.58
CA VAL A 237 9.22 11.31 -4.01
C VAL A 237 9.12 9.78 -4.08
N ASN A 238 10.10 9.06 -4.69
CA ASN A 238 10.30 7.63 -4.52
C ASN A 238 11.76 7.22 -4.73
N ASP A 239 12.10 5.99 -4.34
CA ASP A 239 13.47 5.46 -4.41
C ASP A 239 13.92 5.17 -5.86
N GLN A 240 13.00 4.80 -6.75
CA GLN A 240 13.34 4.58 -8.16
C GLN A 240 13.79 5.87 -8.83
N MET A 241 13.11 7.00 -8.58
CA MET A 241 13.60 8.28 -9.11
C MET A 241 14.88 8.72 -8.43
N ALA A 242 15.07 8.44 -7.12
CA ALA A 242 16.33 8.68 -6.43
C ALA A 242 17.49 7.93 -7.08
N LEU A 243 17.30 6.66 -7.48
CA LEU A 243 18.29 5.89 -8.25
C LEU A 243 18.68 6.61 -9.54
N GLY A 244 17.70 7.12 -10.28
CA GLY A 244 17.93 7.88 -11.51
C GLY A 244 18.71 9.16 -11.26
N VAL A 245 18.38 9.93 -10.21
CA VAL A 245 19.08 11.15 -9.80
C VAL A 245 20.53 10.82 -9.43
N ILE A 246 20.78 9.80 -8.60
CA ILE A 246 22.14 9.38 -8.22
C ILE A 246 22.98 9.06 -9.46
N ARG A 247 22.42 8.34 -10.42
CA ARG A 247 23.10 8.02 -11.68
C ARG A 247 23.46 9.29 -12.47
N ALA A 248 22.52 10.21 -12.62
CA ALA A 248 22.76 11.47 -13.35
C ALA A 248 23.83 12.34 -12.67
N MET A 249 23.80 12.44 -11.34
CA MET A 249 24.81 13.17 -10.57
C MET A 249 26.21 12.55 -10.75
N SER A 250 26.31 11.22 -10.70
CA SER A 250 27.57 10.50 -10.93
C SER A 250 28.14 10.78 -12.32
N GLU A 251 27.32 10.73 -13.37
CA GLU A 251 27.75 11.03 -14.75
C GLU A 251 28.17 12.49 -14.96
N ALA A 252 27.58 13.42 -14.19
CA ALA A 252 27.94 14.84 -14.19
C ALA A 252 29.16 15.15 -13.33
N GLY A 253 29.82 14.15 -12.72
CA GLY A 253 30.97 14.36 -11.84
C GLY A 253 30.61 15.00 -10.50
N ARG A 254 29.36 14.94 -10.07
CA ARG A 254 28.85 15.45 -8.79
C ARG A 254 28.50 14.27 -7.86
N PRO A 255 29.48 13.71 -7.14
CA PRO A 255 29.27 12.50 -6.37
C PRO A 255 28.29 12.71 -5.19
N VAL A 256 27.44 11.68 -4.98
CA VAL A 256 26.54 11.58 -3.83
C VAL A 256 27.27 10.80 -2.73
N PRO A 257 27.28 11.25 -1.48
CA PRO A 257 26.62 12.45 -0.95
C PRO A 257 27.51 13.71 -0.94
N SER A 258 28.80 13.61 -1.35
CA SER A 258 29.80 14.64 -1.07
C SER A 258 29.55 15.97 -1.77
N ASP A 259 28.89 16.00 -2.92
CA ASP A 259 28.50 17.23 -3.63
C ASP A 259 27.01 17.46 -3.58
N VAL A 260 26.21 16.38 -3.60
CA VAL A 260 24.75 16.44 -3.57
C VAL A 260 24.21 15.34 -2.67
N SER A 261 23.48 15.71 -1.64
CA SER A 261 22.71 14.77 -0.83
C SER A 261 21.43 14.36 -1.57
N VAL A 262 21.10 13.06 -1.56
CA VAL A 262 19.87 12.53 -2.15
C VAL A 262 19.11 11.73 -1.11
N VAL A 263 17.83 12.04 -0.95
CA VAL A 263 16.89 11.29 -0.09
C VAL A 263 15.77 10.77 -0.95
N GLY A 264 15.36 9.51 -0.74
CA GLY A 264 14.27 8.84 -1.41
C GLY A 264 13.00 8.76 -0.56
N PHE A 265 12.06 7.95 -1.03
CA PHE A 265 10.82 7.60 -0.35
C PHE A 265 10.42 6.18 -0.76
N ASP A 266 9.85 5.39 0.13
CA ASP A 266 9.32 4.02 0.07
C ASP A 266 10.17 3.01 0.85
N ASP A 267 11.48 3.16 0.91
CA ASP A 267 12.45 2.20 1.48
C ASP A 267 12.32 0.81 0.84
N ILE A 268 12.44 0.80 -0.50
CA ILE A 268 12.45 -0.47 -1.24
C ILE A 268 13.64 -1.35 -0.81
N PRO A 269 13.53 -2.70 -0.91
CA PRO A 269 14.60 -3.61 -0.49
C PRO A 269 15.97 -3.29 -1.11
N GLU A 270 16.01 -2.76 -2.32
CA GLU A 270 17.22 -2.40 -3.04
C GLU A 270 17.87 -1.12 -2.52
N ALA A 271 17.16 -0.26 -1.77
CA ALA A 271 17.65 1.04 -1.32
C ALA A 271 18.92 0.93 -0.47
N GLU A 272 19.07 -0.12 0.32
CA GLU A 272 20.26 -0.37 1.13
C GLU A 272 21.49 -0.78 0.29
N PHE A 273 21.27 -1.21 -0.97
CA PHE A 273 22.33 -1.66 -1.91
C PHE A 273 22.61 -0.63 -3.00
N PHE A 274 22.00 0.54 -2.98
CA PHE A 274 22.38 1.62 -3.88
C PHE A 274 23.83 2.07 -3.63
N GLY A 275 24.41 2.71 -4.59
CA GLY A 275 25.76 3.29 -4.46
C GLY A 275 25.71 4.83 -4.47
N PRO A 276 25.71 5.48 -3.31
CA PRO A 276 25.72 4.98 -1.92
C PRO A 276 24.37 4.42 -1.45
N PRO A 277 24.33 3.66 -0.31
CA PRO A 277 23.10 3.25 0.34
C PRO A 277 22.15 4.42 0.60
N LEU A 278 20.89 4.30 0.14
CA LEU A 278 19.96 5.41 0.07
C LEU A 278 19.31 5.71 1.43
N THR A 279 19.45 6.95 1.90
CA THR A 279 18.60 7.53 2.93
C THR A 279 17.20 7.72 2.35
N THR A 280 16.16 7.25 3.02
CA THR A 280 14.80 7.21 2.46
C THR A 280 13.74 7.24 3.55
N VAL A 281 12.50 7.48 3.20
CA VAL A 281 11.35 7.43 4.09
C VAL A 281 10.65 6.09 3.94
N ARG A 282 10.63 5.30 5.01
CA ARG A 282 9.94 4.00 5.06
C ARG A 282 8.45 4.16 5.29
N GLN A 283 7.66 3.41 4.56
CA GLN A 283 6.23 3.25 4.74
C GLN A 283 5.90 1.88 5.35
N ASP A 284 5.00 1.84 6.34
CA ASP A 284 4.53 0.57 6.94
C ASP A 284 3.29 0.04 6.18
N PHE A 285 3.53 -0.53 4.99
CA PHE A 285 2.48 -1.17 4.19
C PHE A 285 1.81 -2.38 4.90
N PRO A 286 2.51 -3.21 5.70
CA PRO A 286 1.87 -4.22 6.53
C PRO A 286 0.85 -3.62 7.52
N GLU A 287 1.16 -2.52 8.21
CA GLU A 287 0.19 -1.85 9.10
C GLU A 287 -0.96 -1.23 8.31
N LEU A 288 -0.68 -0.65 7.14
CA LEU A 288 -1.71 -0.12 6.25
C LEU A 288 -2.71 -1.24 5.87
N GLY A 289 -2.21 -2.40 5.46
CA GLY A 289 -3.04 -3.57 5.15
C GLY A 289 -3.87 -4.06 6.34
N ARG A 290 -3.27 -4.15 7.52
CA ARG A 290 -3.98 -4.52 8.77
C ARG A 290 -5.11 -3.54 9.09
N ARG A 291 -4.86 -2.23 8.95
CA ARG A 291 -5.88 -1.20 9.19
C ARG A 291 -6.99 -1.25 8.16
N ALA A 292 -6.65 -1.38 6.86
CA ALA A 292 -7.64 -1.51 5.79
C ALA A 292 -8.56 -2.71 6.01
N LEU A 293 -8.00 -3.88 6.34
CA LEU A 293 -8.78 -5.07 6.65
C LEU A 293 -9.69 -4.86 7.88
N ARG A 294 -9.15 -4.30 8.95
CA ARG A 294 -9.93 -4.01 10.18
C ARG A 294 -11.12 -3.09 9.88
N LEU A 295 -10.91 -2.02 9.10
CA LEU A 295 -11.98 -1.10 8.69
C LEU A 295 -13.05 -1.82 7.88
N LEU A 296 -12.63 -2.66 6.91
CA LEU A 296 -13.58 -3.42 6.11
C LEU A 296 -14.40 -4.41 6.96
N VAL A 297 -13.78 -5.12 7.88
CA VAL A 297 -14.48 -6.06 8.79
C VAL A 297 -15.48 -5.31 9.69
N LEU A 298 -15.10 -4.14 10.21
CA LEU A 298 -16.03 -3.29 10.99
C LEU A 298 -17.20 -2.81 10.12
N LYS A 299 -16.96 -2.44 8.87
CA LYS A 299 -18.00 -2.00 7.96
C LYS A 299 -18.94 -3.15 7.55
N ILE A 300 -18.42 -4.35 7.33
CA ILE A 300 -19.22 -5.57 7.12
C ILE A 300 -20.14 -5.84 8.32
N ALA A 301 -19.67 -5.56 9.53
CA ALA A 301 -20.48 -5.70 10.75
C ALA A 301 -21.46 -4.54 10.98
N GLY A 302 -21.51 -3.52 10.10
CA GLY A 302 -22.38 -2.34 10.24
C GLY A 302 -21.94 -1.35 11.31
N GLY A 303 -20.70 -1.44 11.80
CA GLY A 303 -20.21 -0.66 12.94
C GLY A 303 -19.34 0.56 12.59
N LEU A 304 -19.13 0.89 11.31
CA LEU A 304 -18.23 1.95 10.90
C LEU A 304 -18.92 2.99 10.01
N ALA A 305 -18.79 4.27 10.38
CA ALA A 305 -19.17 5.41 9.53
C ALA A 305 -18.11 5.66 8.45
N ASP A 306 -18.52 6.36 7.37
CA ASP A 306 -17.60 6.81 6.34
C ASP A 306 -16.70 7.95 6.85
N GLY A 307 -15.56 8.12 6.21
CA GLY A 307 -14.57 9.15 6.49
C GLY A 307 -13.15 8.60 6.67
N PRO A 308 -12.16 9.49 6.54
CA PRO A 308 -10.75 9.12 6.66
C PRO A 308 -10.40 8.77 8.11
N GLN A 309 -9.56 7.75 8.26
CA GLN A 309 -8.97 7.37 9.53
C GLN A 309 -7.59 8.04 9.70
N PRO A 310 -7.06 8.12 10.95
CA PRO A 310 -5.70 8.61 11.17
C PRO A 310 -4.71 7.86 10.27
N PRO A 311 -3.76 8.58 9.63
CA PRO A 311 -2.82 7.96 8.70
C PRO A 311 -1.86 7.00 9.40
N VAL A 312 -1.26 6.10 8.64
CA VAL A 312 -0.15 5.26 9.10
C VAL A 312 1.13 6.09 9.05
N GLY A 313 1.84 6.16 10.17
CA GLY A 313 3.08 6.92 10.27
C GLY A 313 4.18 6.38 9.36
N THR A 314 5.17 7.24 9.09
CA THR A 314 6.38 6.93 8.31
C THR A 314 7.63 7.09 9.17
N GLU A 315 8.74 6.50 8.74
CA GLU A 315 10.04 6.55 9.42
C GLU A 315 11.14 7.00 8.45
N LEU A 316 11.96 7.97 8.84
CA LEU A 316 13.16 8.31 8.07
C LEU A 316 14.28 7.33 8.40
N VAL A 317 14.69 6.56 7.40
CA VAL A 317 15.80 5.61 7.46
C VAL A 317 17.06 6.28 6.95
N VAL A 318 17.94 6.68 7.86
CA VAL A 318 19.20 7.35 7.51
C VAL A 318 20.25 6.33 7.10
N ARG A 319 20.83 6.53 5.91
CA ARG A 319 21.94 5.76 5.36
C ARG A 319 23.07 6.69 4.87
N ALA A 320 23.72 6.37 3.75
CA ALA A 320 24.95 7.05 3.31
C ALA A 320 24.76 8.05 2.16
N SER A 321 23.53 8.27 1.66
CA SER A 321 23.29 9.14 0.50
C SER A 321 23.08 10.61 0.84
N ALA A 322 23.17 10.98 2.13
CA ALA A 322 23.06 12.36 2.59
C ALA A 322 24.17 12.69 3.59
N ALA A 323 24.76 13.86 3.46
CA ALA A 323 25.83 14.38 4.31
C ALA A 323 25.78 15.92 4.35
N PRO A 324 26.45 16.59 5.29
CA PRO A 324 26.58 18.05 5.26
C PRO A 324 27.14 18.56 3.92
N PRO A 325 26.65 19.70 3.40
CA PRO A 325 27.20 20.28 2.18
C PRO A 325 28.67 20.64 2.36
N ARG A 326 29.43 20.55 1.26
CA ARG A 326 30.80 21.09 1.26
C ARG A 326 30.77 22.59 1.54
N ALA A 327 31.73 23.03 2.33
CA ALA A 327 31.91 24.45 2.70
C ALA A 327 32.27 25.31 1.47
#